data_6b662403c1ec77250ea5bd692bd2a2e0
#
_entry.id   6b662403c1ec77250ea5bd692bd2a2e0
#
_cell.length_a   1.000
_cell.length_b   1.000
_cell.length_c   1.000
_cell.angle_alpha   90.00
_cell.angle_beta   90.00
_cell.angle_gamma   90.00
#
_symmetry.space_group_name_H-M   'P 1'
#
loop_
_entity.id
_entity.type
_entity.pdbx_description
1 polymer ?
#
loop_
_entity_poly.entity_id
_entity_poly.type
_entity_poly.pdbx_seq_one_letter_code
_entity_poly.pdbx_strand_id
1 'polypeptide(L)'
;MANAQGSNPISEISLAVFVVCLILILLIEVPNWVINFSISLNITLGIVLLMISLYIQKPLELAAFPSIILIGTMFRLVLGIASTRLILAKGEAGEVIHAFGTFVTGGNMVVGGVIFIIITIVQFMVITKGAERIAEVSARFALDAMPGKQMTIDADFNAGLISPDEAVKRREDLQRESALFGSMDGAMT
;
A
#
# COMPACT_ATOMS: atom_id res chain seq x y z
N MET A 1 -31.65 9.19 3.44
CA MET A 1 -30.94 10.10 2.53
C MET A 1 -29.50 10.09 3.01
N ALA A 2 -28.63 9.38 2.29
CA ALA A 2 -27.22 9.21 2.65
C ALA A 2 -26.52 10.57 2.50
N ASN A 3 -26.02 11.09 3.62
CA ASN A 3 -25.10 12.21 3.62
C ASN A 3 -23.82 11.77 2.92
N ALA A 4 -23.67 12.15 1.66
CA ALA A 4 -22.38 12.09 0.98
C ALA A 4 -21.45 13.00 1.81
N GLN A 5 -20.56 12.39 2.59
CA GLN A 5 -19.43 13.11 3.18
C GLN A 5 -18.69 13.74 2.02
N GLY A 6 -18.78 15.07 1.93
CA GLY A 6 -18.16 15.83 0.87
C GLY A 6 -16.66 15.61 0.90
N SER A 7 -16.20 14.73 0.01
CA SER A 7 -14.79 14.64 -0.30
C SER A 7 -14.34 16.03 -0.73
N ASN A 8 -13.26 16.53 -0.13
CA ASN A 8 -12.72 17.83 -0.50
C ASN A 8 -12.42 17.82 -2.01
N PRO A 9 -13.02 18.71 -2.82
CA PRO A 9 -12.82 18.69 -4.27
C PRO A 9 -11.34 18.80 -4.65
N ILE A 10 -10.52 19.38 -3.77
CA ILE A 10 -9.06 19.46 -3.94
C ILE A 10 -8.42 18.06 -3.89
N SER A 11 -8.88 17.16 -3.03
CA SER A 11 -8.32 15.80 -2.91
C SER A 11 -8.68 14.93 -4.12
N GLU A 12 -9.88 15.06 -4.66
CA GLU A 12 -10.30 14.35 -5.88
C GLU A 12 -9.52 14.84 -7.11
N ILE A 13 -9.36 16.16 -7.25
CA ILE A 13 -8.59 16.75 -8.33
C ILE A 13 -7.11 16.33 -8.22
N SER A 14 -6.52 16.35 -7.03
CA SER A 14 -5.13 15.95 -6.85
C SER A 14 -4.90 14.48 -7.20
N LEU A 15 -5.82 13.61 -6.85
CA LEU A 15 -5.76 12.19 -7.21
C LEU A 15 -5.89 12.00 -8.72
N ALA A 16 -6.83 12.69 -9.36
CA ALA A 16 -7.01 12.64 -10.82
C ALA A 16 -5.77 13.13 -11.56
N VAL A 17 -5.18 14.26 -11.13
CA VAL A 17 -3.93 14.79 -11.70
C VAL A 17 -2.79 13.80 -11.52
N PHE A 18 -2.66 13.19 -10.35
CA PHE A 18 -1.64 12.18 -10.08
C PHE A 18 -1.78 10.97 -11.03
N VAL A 19 -2.98 10.43 -11.21
CA VAL A 19 -3.25 9.30 -12.12
C VAL A 19 -2.94 9.69 -13.57
N VAL A 20 -3.33 10.88 -14.01
CA VAL A 20 -2.99 11.38 -15.35
C VAL A 20 -1.47 11.50 -15.52
N CYS A 21 -0.75 12.02 -14.53
CA CYS A 21 0.72 12.07 -14.57
C CYS A 21 1.34 10.68 -14.68
N LEU A 22 0.81 9.68 -13.97
CA LEU A 22 1.28 8.29 -14.09
C LEU A 22 1.08 7.73 -15.50
N ILE A 23 -0.07 7.99 -16.11
CA ILE A 23 -0.35 7.56 -17.48
C ILE A 23 0.58 8.28 -18.48
N LEU A 24 0.85 9.55 -18.28
CA LEU A 24 1.79 10.31 -19.12
C LEU A 24 3.22 9.75 -19.03
N ILE A 25 3.68 9.39 -17.84
CA ILE A 25 4.99 8.72 -17.64
C ILE A 25 5.06 7.40 -18.40
N LEU A 26 3.95 6.69 -18.50
CA LEU A 26 3.87 5.42 -19.24
C LEU A 26 3.95 5.63 -20.77
N LEU A 27 3.35 6.70 -21.29
CA LEU A 27 3.20 6.97 -22.73
C LEU A 27 4.39 7.74 -23.33
N ILE A 28 4.97 8.67 -22.58
CA ILE A 28 6.02 9.58 -23.05
C ILE A 28 7.40 9.06 -22.64
N GLU A 29 8.41 9.31 -23.47
CA GLU A 29 9.79 9.05 -23.06
C GLU A 29 10.22 10.03 -21.98
N VAL A 30 10.46 9.48 -20.79
CA VAL A 30 10.81 10.27 -19.62
C VAL A 30 12.33 10.41 -19.55
N PRO A 31 12.88 11.60 -19.30
CA PRO A 31 14.33 11.78 -19.14
C PRO A 31 14.83 11.06 -17.88
N ASN A 32 16.10 10.62 -17.92
CA ASN A 32 16.73 9.81 -16.86
C ASN A 32 16.62 10.43 -15.47
N TRP A 33 16.70 11.76 -15.34
CA TRP A 33 16.61 12.44 -14.06
C TRP A 33 15.24 12.27 -13.38
N VAL A 34 14.14 12.23 -14.17
CA VAL A 34 12.78 11.99 -13.63
C VAL A 34 12.66 10.57 -13.10
N ILE A 35 13.23 9.59 -13.82
CA ILE A 35 13.23 8.20 -13.38
C ILE A 35 14.04 8.04 -12.11
N ASN A 36 15.24 8.61 -12.04
CA ASN A 36 16.08 8.58 -10.85
C ASN A 36 15.39 9.22 -9.64
N PHE A 37 14.76 10.38 -9.82
CA PHE A 37 13.99 11.04 -8.77
C PHE A 37 12.81 10.19 -8.31
N SER A 38 12.06 9.61 -9.26
CA SER A 38 10.89 8.79 -8.98
C SER A 38 11.25 7.50 -8.24
N ILE A 39 12.38 6.86 -8.59
CA ILE A 39 12.90 5.69 -7.87
C ILE A 39 13.27 6.05 -6.44
N SER A 40 13.99 7.15 -6.24
CA SER A 40 14.38 7.63 -4.90
C SER A 40 13.15 7.96 -4.06
N LEU A 41 12.14 8.60 -4.66
CA LEU A 41 10.86 8.88 -4.01
C LEU A 41 10.12 7.59 -3.62
N ASN A 42 10.09 6.58 -4.52
CA ASN A 42 9.45 5.29 -4.24
C ASN A 42 10.12 4.55 -3.08
N ILE A 43 11.45 4.55 -3.01
CA ILE A 43 12.21 3.96 -1.90
C ILE A 43 11.90 4.71 -0.59
N THR A 44 11.92 6.03 -0.63
CA THR A 44 11.60 6.87 0.54
C THR A 44 10.17 6.62 1.04
N LEU A 45 9.19 6.56 0.13
CA LEU A 45 7.80 6.22 0.45
C LEU A 45 7.71 4.84 1.11
N GLY A 46 8.42 3.84 0.59
CA GLY A 46 8.47 2.49 1.17
C GLY A 46 9.00 2.50 2.60
N ILE A 47 10.08 3.24 2.87
CA ILE A 47 10.66 3.37 4.22
C ILE A 47 9.70 4.09 5.16
N VAL A 48 9.07 5.17 4.71
CA VAL A 48 8.08 5.92 5.49
C VAL A 48 6.89 5.06 5.85
N LEU A 49 6.34 4.30 4.90
CA LEU A 49 5.22 3.38 5.15
C LEU A 49 5.60 2.27 6.13
N LEU A 50 6.81 1.75 6.02
CA LEU A 50 7.35 0.77 6.97
C LEU A 50 7.44 1.37 8.38
N MET A 51 7.96 2.58 8.52
CA MET A 51 8.03 3.27 9.80
C MET A 51 6.65 3.52 10.38
N ILE A 52 5.70 4.03 9.59
CA ILE A 52 4.32 4.25 10.02
C ILE A 52 3.71 2.93 10.50
N SER A 53 3.88 1.83 9.75
CA SER A 53 3.36 0.51 10.10
C SER A 53 3.90 -0.03 11.42
N LEU A 54 5.16 0.29 11.77
CA LEU A 54 5.78 -0.13 13.02
C LEU A 54 5.34 0.71 14.24
N TYR A 55 5.01 2.00 14.03
CA TYR A 55 4.68 2.91 15.12
C TYR A 55 3.18 3.02 15.42
N ILE A 56 2.32 2.58 14.52
CA ILE A 56 0.87 2.64 14.70
C ILE A 56 0.41 1.65 15.76
N GLN A 57 -0.40 2.15 16.70
CA GLN A 57 -0.94 1.36 17.81
C GLN A 57 -2.42 0.98 17.62
N LYS A 58 -3.17 1.74 16.83
CA LYS A 58 -4.60 1.52 16.62
C LYS A 58 -4.92 1.28 15.15
N PRO A 59 -5.62 0.19 14.80
CA PRO A 59 -6.01 -0.10 13.40
C PRO A 59 -6.78 1.03 12.73
N LEU A 60 -7.61 1.76 13.47
CA LEU A 60 -8.43 2.87 12.94
C LEU A 60 -7.60 4.08 12.46
N GLU A 61 -6.37 4.24 12.96
CA GLU A 61 -5.46 5.29 12.49
C GLU A 61 -4.95 4.98 11.07
N LEU A 62 -5.10 3.74 10.63
CA LEU A 62 -4.73 3.24 9.30
C LEU A 62 -5.89 3.23 8.28
N ALA A 63 -6.98 3.95 8.52
CA ALA A 63 -8.16 3.92 7.63
C ALA A 63 -7.83 4.28 6.16
N ALA A 64 -6.83 5.13 5.93
CA ALA A 64 -6.34 5.49 4.59
C ALA A 64 -5.29 4.51 4.02
N PHE A 65 -4.82 3.53 4.79
CA PHE A 65 -3.70 2.65 4.41
C PHE A 65 -3.97 1.82 3.15
N PRO A 66 -5.16 1.22 2.95
CA PRO A 66 -5.45 0.49 1.71
C PRO A 66 -5.34 1.37 0.46
N SER A 67 -5.83 2.61 0.55
CA SER A 67 -5.74 3.57 -0.57
C SER A 67 -4.29 3.98 -0.84
N ILE A 68 -3.48 4.17 0.20
CA ILE A 68 -2.06 4.49 0.07
C ILE A 68 -1.30 3.32 -0.57
N ILE A 69 -1.59 2.08 -0.19
CA ILE A 69 -0.99 0.88 -0.81
C ILE A 69 -1.35 0.81 -2.29
N LEU A 70 -2.62 1.00 -2.66
CA LEU A 70 -3.06 0.99 -4.05
C LEU A 70 -2.34 2.05 -4.89
N ILE A 71 -2.29 3.29 -4.41
CA ILE A 71 -1.58 4.37 -5.08
C ILE A 71 -0.08 4.06 -5.20
N GLY A 72 0.53 3.57 -4.13
CA GLY A 72 1.94 3.19 -4.10
C GLY A 72 2.27 2.04 -5.05
N THR A 73 1.42 1.03 -5.14
CA THR A 73 1.60 -0.10 -6.07
C THR A 73 1.40 0.33 -7.51
N MET A 74 0.42 1.17 -7.83
CA MET A 74 0.28 1.76 -9.17
C MET A 74 1.51 2.58 -9.56
N PHE A 75 2.00 3.43 -8.66
CA PHE A 75 3.22 4.20 -8.91
C PHE A 75 4.43 3.30 -9.18
N ARG A 76 4.62 2.25 -8.38
CA ARG A 76 5.68 1.25 -8.55
C ARG A 76 5.57 0.51 -9.88
N LEU A 77 4.37 0.11 -10.30
CA LEU A 77 4.13 -0.56 -11.59
C LEU A 77 4.51 0.35 -12.76
N VAL A 78 4.02 1.58 -12.76
CA VAL A 78 4.32 2.57 -13.82
C VAL A 78 5.83 2.82 -13.90
N LEU A 79 6.48 2.98 -12.75
CA LEU A 79 7.92 3.19 -12.68
C LEU A 79 8.70 1.98 -13.20
N GLY A 80 8.27 0.76 -12.87
CA GLY A 80 8.86 -0.48 -13.39
C GLY A 80 8.76 -0.59 -14.92
N ILE A 81 7.59 -0.26 -15.48
CA ILE A 81 7.39 -0.27 -16.94
C ILE A 81 8.25 0.83 -17.62
N ALA A 82 8.27 2.03 -17.05
CA ALA A 82 9.05 3.15 -17.58
C ALA A 82 10.56 2.86 -17.56
N SER A 83 11.07 2.29 -16.45
CA SER A 83 12.47 1.88 -16.32
C SER A 83 12.84 0.77 -17.31
N THR A 84 11.99 -0.25 -17.44
CA THR A 84 12.19 -1.36 -18.39
C THR A 84 12.22 -0.84 -19.82
N ARG A 85 11.32 0.06 -20.19
CA ARG A 85 11.30 0.71 -21.50
C ARG A 85 12.59 1.49 -21.76
N LEU A 86 13.08 2.25 -20.78
CA LEU A 86 14.33 3.00 -20.90
C LEU A 86 15.51 2.07 -21.15
N ILE A 87 15.61 0.97 -20.39
CA ILE A 87 16.66 -0.04 -20.53
C ILE A 87 16.62 -0.68 -21.93
N LEU A 88 15.42 -1.07 -22.38
CA LEU A 88 15.26 -1.74 -23.68
C LEU A 88 15.48 -0.79 -24.87
N ALA A 89 15.09 0.48 -24.74
CA ALA A 89 15.20 1.45 -25.82
C ALA A 89 16.59 2.08 -25.94
N LYS A 90 17.27 2.36 -24.81
CA LYS A 90 18.52 3.11 -24.77
C LYS A 90 19.72 2.33 -24.22
N GLY A 91 19.50 1.14 -23.67
CA GLY A 91 20.54 0.37 -22.98
C GLY A 91 20.99 1.00 -21.65
N GLU A 92 20.27 2.01 -21.15
CA GLU A 92 20.59 2.75 -19.92
C GLU A 92 19.52 2.49 -18.87
N ALA A 93 19.97 2.20 -17.64
CA ALA A 93 19.05 1.95 -16.51
C ALA A 93 18.78 3.19 -15.66
N GLY A 94 19.43 4.32 -15.93
CA GLY A 94 19.53 5.43 -15.01
C GLY A 94 20.57 5.19 -13.91
N GLU A 95 21.05 6.29 -13.29
CA GLU A 95 22.17 6.24 -12.33
C GLU A 95 21.84 5.43 -11.07
N VAL A 96 20.62 5.56 -10.54
CA VAL A 96 20.22 4.86 -9.32
C VAL A 96 20.18 3.35 -9.53
N ILE A 97 19.57 2.90 -10.62
CA ILE A 97 19.48 1.47 -10.93
C ILE A 97 20.87 0.91 -11.22
N HIS A 98 21.69 1.63 -11.97
CA HIS A 98 23.07 1.22 -12.29
C HIS A 98 23.93 1.10 -11.03
N ALA A 99 23.90 2.11 -10.14
CA ALA A 99 24.67 2.11 -8.91
C ALA A 99 24.25 0.94 -8.00
N PHE A 100 22.94 0.73 -7.82
CA PHE A 100 22.42 -0.36 -7.01
C PHE A 100 22.75 -1.73 -7.62
N GLY A 101 22.59 -1.87 -8.95
CA GLY A 101 22.93 -3.07 -9.68
C GLY A 101 24.42 -3.43 -9.54
N THR A 102 25.31 -2.47 -9.72
CA THR A 102 26.76 -2.67 -9.56
C THR A 102 27.12 -3.02 -8.10
N PHE A 103 26.51 -2.36 -7.13
CA PHE A 103 26.71 -2.66 -5.71
C PHE A 103 26.33 -4.10 -5.37
N VAL A 104 25.17 -4.58 -5.86
CA VAL A 104 24.65 -5.91 -5.54
C VAL A 104 25.41 -7.01 -6.28
N THR A 105 25.78 -6.78 -7.56
CA THR A 105 26.40 -7.81 -8.41
C THR A 105 27.93 -7.79 -8.40
N GLY A 106 28.54 -6.71 -7.88
CA GLY A 106 29.98 -6.48 -7.99
C GLY A 106 30.45 -6.37 -9.43
N GLY A 107 29.55 -6.03 -10.38
CA GLY A 107 29.84 -5.98 -11.82
C GLY A 107 29.89 -7.35 -12.51
N ASN A 108 29.60 -8.45 -11.80
CA ASN A 108 29.63 -9.80 -12.35
C ASN A 108 28.22 -10.24 -12.81
N MET A 109 28.06 -10.48 -14.10
CA MET A 109 26.79 -10.85 -14.70
C MET A 109 26.23 -12.19 -14.18
N VAL A 110 27.10 -13.16 -13.87
CA VAL A 110 26.69 -14.48 -13.35
C VAL A 110 26.11 -14.32 -11.94
N VAL A 111 26.79 -13.53 -11.11
CA VAL A 111 26.30 -13.21 -9.75
C VAL A 111 24.96 -12.49 -9.84
N GLY A 112 24.83 -11.54 -10.77
CA GLY A 112 23.56 -10.85 -11.02
C GLY A 112 22.42 -11.79 -11.39
N GLY A 113 22.68 -12.76 -12.28
CA GLY A 113 21.70 -13.77 -12.70
C GLY A 113 21.23 -14.65 -11.52
N VAL A 114 22.16 -15.12 -10.69
CA VAL A 114 21.83 -15.92 -9.50
C VAL A 114 21.00 -15.12 -8.51
N ILE A 115 21.42 -13.88 -8.21
CA ILE A 115 20.69 -13.00 -7.28
C ILE A 115 19.28 -12.69 -7.81
N PHE A 116 19.15 -12.43 -9.12
CA PHE A 116 17.86 -12.19 -9.76
C PHE A 116 16.90 -13.37 -9.55
N ILE A 117 17.37 -14.61 -9.79
CA ILE A 117 16.55 -15.81 -9.58
C ILE A 117 16.11 -15.93 -8.11
N ILE A 118 17.05 -15.76 -7.19
CA ILE A 118 16.75 -15.83 -5.75
C ILE A 118 15.71 -14.77 -5.35
N ILE A 119 15.92 -13.51 -5.74
CA ILE A 119 14.99 -12.42 -5.44
C ILE A 119 13.61 -12.70 -6.05
N THR A 120 13.55 -13.20 -7.29
CA THR A 120 12.28 -13.51 -7.97
C THR A 120 11.51 -14.60 -7.21
N ILE A 121 12.20 -15.68 -6.78
CA ILE A 121 11.58 -16.74 -5.99
C ILE A 121 11.08 -16.21 -4.65
N VAL A 122 11.91 -15.45 -3.94
CA VAL A 122 11.53 -14.84 -2.64
C VAL A 122 10.36 -13.90 -2.81
N GLN A 123 10.37 -13.05 -3.83
CA GLN A 123 9.27 -12.13 -4.09
C GLN A 123 7.95 -12.87 -4.37
N PHE A 124 8.00 -13.92 -5.19
CA PHE A 124 6.80 -14.68 -5.51
C PHE A 124 6.27 -15.50 -4.32
N MET A 125 7.13 -16.25 -3.64
CA MET A 125 6.69 -17.17 -2.58
C MET A 125 6.43 -16.45 -1.25
N VAL A 126 7.33 -15.56 -0.85
CA VAL A 126 7.28 -14.96 0.49
C VAL A 126 6.45 -13.67 0.47
N ILE A 127 6.70 -12.78 -0.48
CA ILE A 127 6.04 -11.46 -0.50
C ILE A 127 4.63 -11.60 -1.09
N THR A 128 4.48 -12.15 -2.29
CA THR A 128 3.15 -12.21 -2.93
C THR A 128 2.24 -13.20 -2.21
N LYS A 129 2.62 -14.48 -2.17
CA LYS A 129 1.79 -15.52 -1.56
C LYS A 129 1.71 -15.42 -0.03
N GLY A 130 2.78 -15.03 0.62
CA GLY A 130 2.84 -14.88 2.08
C GLY A 130 2.02 -13.70 2.57
N ALA A 131 2.18 -12.52 1.96
CA ALA A 131 1.44 -11.31 2.34
C ALA A 131 -0.07 -11.45 2.08
N GLU A 132 -0.47 -11.97 0.91
CA GLU A 132 -1.85 -12.28 0.57
C GLU A 132 -2.49 -13.18 1.65
N ARG A 133 -1.82 -14.27 2.02
CA ARG A 133 -2.34 -15.20 3.01
C ARG A 133 -2.45 -14.60 4.41
N ILE A 134 -1.48 -13.80 4.83
CA ILE A 134 -1.50 -13.11 6.14
C ILE A 134 -2.65 -12.09 6.16
N ALA A 135 -2.83 -11.31 5.10
CA ALA A 135 -3.90 -10.33 5.01
C ALA A 135 -5.29 -10.99 5.06
N GLU A 136 -5.52 -12.04 4.26
CA GLU A 136 -6.76 -12.82 4.25
C GLU A 136 -7.09 -13.36 5.64
N VAL A 137 -6.13 -14.05 6.27
CA VAL A 137 -6.34 -14.66 7.59
C VAL A 137 -6.56 -13.59 8.68
N SER A 138 -5.81 -12.49 8.65
CA SER A 138 -5.96 -11.40 9.62
C SER A 138 -7.31 -10.69 9.47
N ALA A 139 -7.73 -10.41 8.24
CA ALA A 139 -9.04 -9.81 7.96
C ALA A 139 -10.18 -10.74 8.42
N ARG A 140 -10.08 -12.03 8.14
CA ARG A 140 -11.07 -13.02 8.55
C ARG A 140 -11.22 -13.10 10.06
N PHE A 141 -10.11 -13.22 10.81
CA PHE A 141 -10.17 -13.24 12.27
C PHE A 141 -10.75 -11.96 12.86
N ALA A 142 -10.41 -10.80 12.29
CA ALA A 142 -10.95 -9.54 12.74
C ALA A 142 -12.48 -9.47 12.50
N LEU A 143 -12.96 -9.88 11.32
CA LEU A 143 -14.38 -9.89 10.98
C LEU A 143 -15.16 -10.92 11.80
N ASP A 144 -14.61 -12.12 12.01
CA ASP A 144 -15.24 -13.16 12.83
C ASP A 144 -15.40 -12.76 14.30
N ALA A 145 -14.52 -11.88 14.81
CA ALA A 145 -14.61 -11.34 16.17
C ALA A 145 -15.63 -10.18 16.32
N MET A 146 -16.11 -9.59 15.22
CA MET A 146 -17.03 -8.43 15.26
C MET A 146 -18.34 -8.67 15.99
N PRO A 147 -19.07 -9.81 15.77
CA PRO A 147 -20.31 -10.07 16.53
C PRO A 147 -20.07 -10.11 18.04
N GLY A 148 -18.95 -10.70 18.50
CA GLY A 148 -18.57 -10.72 19.91
C GLY A 148 -18.32 -9.34 20.48
N LYS A 149 -17.62 -8.47 19.74
CA LYS A 149 -17.40 -7.07 20.13
C LYS A 149 -18.72 -6.29 20.22
N GLN A 150 -19.64 -6.49 19.27
CA GLN A 150 -20.98 -5.87 19.30
C GLN A 150 -21.77 -6.30 20.55
N MET A 151 -21.80 -7.61 20.83
CA MET A 151 -22.47 -8.13 22.03
C MET A 151 -21.88 -7.56 23.32
N THR A 152 -20.58 -7.35 23.39
CA THR A 152 -19.92 -6.73 24.54
C THR A 152 -20.37 -5.28 24.72
N ILE A 153 -20.44 -4.49 23.65
CA ILE A 153 -20.93 -3.10 23.70
C ILE A 153 -22.39 -3.06 24.17
N ASP A 154 -23.23 -3.97 23.68
CA ASP A 154 -24.63 -4.04 24.07
C ASP A 154 -24.80 -4.49 25.55
N ALA A 155 -23.95 -5.41 26.01
CA ALA A 155 -23.93 -5.83 27.42
C ALA A 155 -23.49 -4.70 28.35
N ASP A 156 -22.43 -3.97 28.00
CA ASP A 156 -21.93 -2.81 28.77
C ASP A 156 -23.00 -1.69 28.85
N PHE A 157 -23.68 -1.45 27.73
CA PHE A 157 -24.77 -0.48 27.69
C PHE A 157 -25.96 -0.89 28.56
N ASN A 158 -26.39 -2.16 28.46
CA ASN A 158 -27.51 -2.66 29.26
C ASN A 158 -27.18 -2.74 30.77
N ALA A 159 -25.91 -2.95 31.11
CA ALA A 159 -25.43 -2.92 32.48
C ALA A 159 -25.25 -1.49 33.04
N GLY A 160 -25.46 -0.46 32.21
CA GLY A 160 -25.27 0.94 32.60
C GLY A 160 -23.81 1.36 32.80
N LEU A 161 -22.86 0.57 32.28
CA LEU A 161 -21.40 0.85 32.38
C LEU A 161 -20.93 1.91 31.41
N ILE A 162 -21.66 2.10 30.32
CA ILE A 162 -21.40 3.13 29.30
C ILE A 162 -22.64 3.97 29.00
N SER A 163 -22.44 5.23 28.64
CA SER A 163 -23.53 6.14 28.26
C SER A 163 -24.05 5.78 26.84
N PRO A 164 -25.29 6.23 26.50
CA PRO A 164 -25.83 6.05 25.14
C PRO A 164 -24.91 6.61 24.06
N ASP A 165 -24.33 7.80 24.27
CA ASP A 165 -23.42 8.44 23.32
C ASP A 165 -22.12 7.64 23.14
N GLU A 166 -21.58 7.10 24.23
CA GLU A 166 -20.41 6.24 24.19
C GLU A 166 -20.68 4.92 23.46
N ALA A 167 -21.87 4.33 23.66
CA ALA A 167 -22.29 3.11 22.96
C ALA A 167 -22.40 3.35 21.44
N VAL A 168 -22.98 4.48 21.02
CA VAL A 168 -23.04 4.88 19.60
C VAL A 168 -21.64 5.02 19.01
N LYS A 169 -20.76 5.76 19.70
CA LYS A 169 -19.39 5.96 19.26
C LYS A 169 -18.63 4.65 19.11
N ARG A 170 -18.71 3.73 20.07
CA ARG A 170 -18.07 2.42 19.99
C ARG A 170 -18.60 1.56 18.85
N ARG A 171 -19.89 1.63 18.53
CA ARG A 171 -20.48 0.95 17.38
C ARG A 171 -19.99 1.54 16.06
N GLU A 172 -19.89 2.87 15.94
CA GLU A 172 -19.33 3.53 14.76
C GLU A 172 -17.87 3.15 14.55
N ASP A 173 -17.07 3.15 15.62
CA ASP A 173 -15.66 2.74 15.53
C ASP A 173 -15.54 1.28 15.10
N LEU A 174 -16.40 0.39 15.60
CA LEU A 174 -16.43 -1.01 15.18
C LEU A 174 -16.82 -1.16 13.70
N GLN A 175 -17.78 -0.36 13.20
CA GLN A 175 -18.14 -0.36 11.78
C GLN A 175 -16.98 0.13 10.91
N ARG A 176 -16.26 1.17 11.34
CA ARG A 176 -15.06 1.67 10.65
C ARG A 176 -13.95 0.64 10.62
N GLU A 177 -13.74 -0.07 11.73
CA GLU A 177 -12.78 -1.18 11.83
C GLU A 177 -13.13 -2.30 10.85
N SER A 178 -14.42 -2.68 10.77
CA SER A 178 -14.91 -3.68 9.81
C SER A 178 -14.69 -3.26 8.35
N ALA A 179 -15.01 -2.00 8.02
CA ALA A 179 -14.79 -1.46 6.68
C ALA A 179 -13.32 -1.42 6.30
N LEU A 180 -12.44 -1.10 7.27
CA LEU A 180 -10.99 -1.11 7.07
C LEU A 180 -10.47 -2.51 6.73
N PHE A 181 -10.83 -3.53 7.52
CA PHE A 181 -10.39 -4.90 7.26
C PHE A 181 -10.94 -5.44 5.94
N GLY A 182 -12.21 -5.13 5.60
CA GLY A 182 -12.79 -5.51 4.31
C GLY A 182 -12.08 -4.82 3.12
N SER A 183 -11.69 -3.56 3.26
CA SER A 183 -10.96 -2.85 2.21
C SER A 183 -9.50 -3.31 2.09
N MET A 184 -8.86 -3.72 3.19
CA MET A 184 -7.53 -4.32 3.16
C MET A 184 -7.51 -5.64 2.41
N ASP A 185 -8.49 -6.51 2.65
CA ASP A 185 -8.63 -7.78 1.94
C ASP A 185 -8.75 -7.54 0.42
N GLY A 186 -9.60 -6.60 0.00
CA GLY A 186 -9.75 -6.24 -1.40
C GLY A 186 -8.54 -5.52 -2.04
N ALA A 187 -7.67 -4.89 -1.25
CA ALA A 187 -6.48 -4.22 -1.76
C ALA A 187 -5.27 -5.16 -1.92
N MET A 188 -5.30 -6.33 -1.27
CA MET A 188 -4.20 -7.31 -1.27
C MET A 188 -4.44 -8.48 -2.23
N THR A 189 -5.68 -8.67 -2.73
CA THR A 189 -6.07 -9.60 -3.80
C THR A 189 -5.91 -8.96 -5.17
#